data_6ea4c8a04ff8d43a1e576cbcb2cf5ed1
#
_entry.id   6ea4c8a04ff8d43a1e576cbcb2cf5ed1
#
_cell.length_a   1.000
_cell.length_b   1.000
_cell.length_c   1.000
_cell.angle_alpha   90.00
_cell.angle_beta   90.00
_cell.angle_gamma   90.00
#
_symmetry.space_group_name_H-M   'P 1'
#
loop_
_entity.id
_entity.type
_entity.pdbx_description
1 polymer ?
#
loop_
_entity_poly.entity_id
_entity_poly.type
_entity_poly.pdbx_seq_one_letter_code
_entity_poly.pdbx_strand_id
1 'polypeptide(L)'
;MGLLFNLDTDTVKGPSESLYCRIDQITIQKDANRIIVSLIYFKDIEKSSRIDCISYEVLVYENGDTEGKEIRLPSVLKLDLSEKVTIKEPIYKQELVKEKVPYVSFNDLGDEITKYREVEIEKSIKIGEEEKEATVPTYTAIQKDIFGFCYSKIKEKLLESFPYLEIKEV
;
A
#
# COMPACT_ATOMS: atom_id res chain seq x y z
N MET A 1 21.16 -4.31 7.21
CA MET A 1 20.18 -4.77 6.19
C MET A 1 20.31 -3.91 4.96
N GLY A 2 20.31 -4.51 3.79
CA GLY A 2 20.40 -3.85 2.50
C GLY A 2 20.11 -4.85 1.37
N LEU A 3 20.19 -4.38 0.13
CA LEU A 3 20.02 -5.19 -1.06
C LEU A 3 21.33 -5.26 -1.83
N LEU A 4 21.77 -6.46 -2.15
CA LEU A 4 22.93 -6.71 -2.99
C LEU A 4 22.46 -7.17 -4.37
N PHE A 5 22.90 -6.48 -5.41
CA PHE A 5 22.62 -6.83 -6.80
C PHE A 5 23.86 -7.54 -7.37
N ASN A 6 23.71 -8.78 -7.80
CA ASN A 6 24.77 -9.47 -8.53
C ASN A 6 24.67 -9.06 -10.00
N LEU A 7 25.37 -8.01 -10.34
CA LEU A 7 25.36 -7.43 -11.67
C LEU A 7 26.79 -7.00 -12.02
N ASP A 8 27.35 -7.60 -13.05
CA ASP A 8 28.64 -7.20 -13.59
C ASP A 8 28.44 -5.99 -14.50
N THR A 9 28.83 -4.82 -13.99
CA THR A 9 28.50 -3.54 -14.61
C THR A 9 29.64 -2.54 -14.51
N ASP A 10 29.67 -1.60 -15.44
CA ASP A 10 30.41 -0.35 -15.29
C ASP A 10 29.53 0.70 -14.62
N THR A 11 29.97 1.20 -13.49
CA THR A 11 29.31 2.29 -12.80
C THR A 11 30.02 3.62 -13.08
N VAL A 12 29.36 4.73 -12.73
CA VAL A 12 29.98 6.07 -12.79
C VAL A 12 31.28 6.19 -11.96
N LYS A 13 31.53 5.24 -11.07
CA LYS A 13 32.77 5.13 -10.24
C LYS A 13 33.69 3.99 -10.70
N GLY A 14 33.49 3.46 -11.91
CA GLY A 14 34.22 2.36 -12.50
C GLY A 14 33.56 1.00 -12.36
N PRO A 15 34.19 -0.07 -12.87
CA PRO A 15 33.57 -1.38 -12.93
C PRO A 15 33.25 -1.96 -11.55
N SER A 16 32.20 -2.75 -11.49
CA SER A 16 31.73 -3.45 -10.30
C SER A 16 31.05 -4.77 -10.67
N GLU A 17 31.32 -5.84 -9.91
CA GLU A 17 30.66 -7.14 -10.04
C GLU A 17 29.33 -7.17 -9.27
N SER A 18 29.11 -6.23 -8.39
CA SER A 18 27.89 -6.12 -7.62
C SER A 18 27.64 -4.68 -7.16
N LEU A 19 26.39 -4.36 -6.92
CA LEU A 19 25.97 -3.10 -6.31
C LEU A 19 25.27 -3.38 -4.98
N TYR A 20 25.60 -2.61 -3.96
CA TYR A 20 24.92 -2.65 -2.67
C TYR A 20 24.04 -1.42 -2.49
N CYS A 21 22.77 -1.64 -2.17
CA CYS A 21 21.80 -0.59 -1.92
C CYS A 21 21.30 -0.65 -0.47
N ARG A 22 21.16 0.49 0.14
CA ARG A 22 20.50 0.61 1.44
C ARG A 22 19.54 1.79 1.48
N ILE A 23 18.59 1.71 2.42
CA ILE A 23 17.72 2.83 2.75
C ILE A 23 18.53 3.88 3.52
N ASP A 24 18.46 5.11 3.05
CA ASP A 24 19.04 6.30 3.72
C ASP A 24 18.00 6.96 4.62
N GLN A 25 16.82 7.22 4.08
CA GLN A 25 15.74 7.90 4.78
C GLN A 25 14.38 7.30 4.43
N ILE A 26 13.50 7.26 5.41
CA ILE A 26 12.09 6.91 5.25
C ILE A 26 11.24 8.09 5.70
N THR A 27 10.36 8.58 4.84
CA THR A 27 9.39 9.63 5.16
C THR A 27 7.97 9.09 4.96
N ILE A 28 7.18 9.11 6.03
CA ILE A 28 5.79 8.66 6.00
C ILE A 28 4.88 9.86 5.77
N GLN A 29 4.13 9.84 4.69
CA GLN A 29 3.10 10.83 4.36
C GLN A 29 1.72 10.23 4.64
N LYS A 30 1.22 10.41 5.86
CA LYS A 30 -0.06 9.84 6.31
C LYS A 30 -1.25 10.29 5.47
N ASP A 31 -1.32 11.58 5.15
CA ASP A 31 -2.43 12.16 4.39
C ASP A 31 -2.49 11.64 2.94
N ALA A 32 -1.36 11.20 2.41
CA ALA A 32 -1.24 10.64 1.06
C ALA A 32 -1.21 9.10 1.04
N ASN A 33 -1.34 8.42 2.19
CA ASN A 33 -1.16 6.98 2.32
C ASN A 33 0.11 6.47 1.62
N ARG A 34 1.24 7.14 1.85
CA ARG A 34 2.47 6.90 1.09
C ARG A 34 3.71 6.92 1.99
N ILE A 35 4.68 6.08 1.61
CA ILE A 35 6.05 6.17 2.11
C ILE A 35 6.95 6.65 0.98
N ILE A 36 7.82 7.60 1.28
CA ILE A 36 8.91 8.00 0.41
C ILE A 36 10.19 7.42 1.01
N VAL A 37 10.91 6.64 0.20
CA VAL A 37 12.15 5.99 0.59
C VAL A 37 13.28 6.55 -0.24
N SER A 38 14.30 7.10 0.41
CA SER A 38 15.55 7.52 -0.24
C SER A 38 16.57 6.38 -0.16
N LEU A 39 17.24 6.10 -1.27
CA LEU A 39 18.18 4.99 -1.42
C LEU A 39 19.60 5.53 -1.66
N ILE A 40 20.58 4.83 -1.09
CA ILE A 40 22.01 5.06 -1.36
C ILE A 40 22.60 3.79 -1.94
N TYR A 41 23.43 3.96 -2.95
CA TYR A 41 24.12 2.87 -3.64
C TYR A 41 25.62 2.91 -3.38
N PHE A 42 26.23 1.74 -3.33
CA PHE A 42 27.64 1.52 -3.17
C PHE A 42 28.11 0.49 -4.21
N LYS A 43 29.39 0.54 -4.59
CA LYS A 43 29.98 -0.43 -5.51
C LYS A 43 29.98 -1.87 -4.99
N ASP A 44 30.03 -2.01 -3.66
CA ASP A 44 30.16 -3.30 -2.98
C ASP A 44 29.49 -3.26 -1.59
N ILE A 45 29.37 -4.44 -0.97
CA ILE A 45 28.82 -4.61 0.36
C ILE A 45 29.71 -3.98 1.46
N GLU A 46 31.01 -3.86 1.21
CA GLU A 46 31.96 -3.23 2.15
C GLU A 46 31.82 -1.71 2.17
N LYS A 47 31.00 -1.15 1.27
CA LYS A 47 30.75 0.29 1.13
C LYS A 47 32.02 1.08 0.82
N SER A 48 32.95 0.46 0.13
CA SER A 48 34.24 1.05 -0.22
C SER A 48 34.11 2.32 -1.05
N SER A 49 33.04 2.42 -1.86
CA SER A 49 32.78 3.57 -2.71
C SER A 49 31.31 3.84 -2.85
N ARG A 50 30.87 4.98 -2.29
CA ARG A 50 29.52 5.46 -2.49
C ARG A 50 29.34 5.95 -3.92
N ILE A 51 28.27 5.49 -4.58
CA ILE A 51 27.84 5.99 -5.88
C ILE A 51 26.90 7.15 -5.61
N ASP A 52 27.44 8.37 -5.64
CA ASP A 52 26.65 9.57 -5.41
C ASP A 52 25.81 9.88 -6.64
N CYS A 53 24.52 10.06 -6.40
CA CYS A 53 23.61 10.60 -7.39
C CYS A 53 23.59 12.12 -7.28
N ILE A 54 24.07 12.79 -8.30
CA ILE A 54 23.87 14.23 -8.46
C ILE A 54 22.43 14.50 -8.91
N SER A 55 21.79 13.51 -9.52
CA SER A 55 20.39 13.46 -9.86
C SER A 55 19.70 12.33 -9.09
N TYR A 56 18.38 12.27 -9.10
CA TYR A 56 17.56 11.27 -8.40
C TYR A 56 17.74 9.83 -8.92
N GLU A 57 18.78 9.52 -9.67
CA GLU A 57 19.04 8.23 -10.30
C GLU A 57 20.52 7.85 -10.25
N VAL A 58 20.80 6.56 -10.08
CA VAL A 58 22.12 5.97 -10.23
C VAL A 58 22.25 5.44 -11.65
N LEU A 59 23.33 5.82 -12.35
CA LEU A 59 23.64 5.30 -13.67
C LEU A 59 24.59 4.12 -13.54
N VAL A 60 24.22 3.01 -14.15
CA VAL A 60 25.04 1.82 -14.30
C VAL A 60 25.01 1.38 -15.76
N TYR A 61 26.09 0.75 -16.21
CA TYR A 61 26.24 0.27 -17.58
C TYR A 61 26.48 -1.23 -17.55
N GLU A 62 25.78 -1.98 -18.38
CA GLU A 62 26.00 -3.43 -18.53
C GLU A 62 27.36 -3.68 -19.20
N ASN A 63 28.18 -4.56 -18.59
CA ASN A 63 29.41 -5.01 -19.18
C ASN A 63 29.17 -5.99 -20.33
N GLY A 64 29.82 -5.76 -21.46
CA GLY A 64 29.86 -6.70 -22.58
C GLY A 64 29.05 -6.36 -23.82
N ASP A 65 28.21 -5.33 -23.79
CA ASP A 65 27.59 -4.79 -24.99
C ASP A 65 28.43 -3.65 -25.58
N THR A 66 28.75 -3.76 -26.87
CA THR A 66 29.49 -2.72 -27.61
C THR A 66 28.68 -1.42 -27.76
N GLU A 67 27.37 -1.44 -27.46
CA GLU A 67 26.48 -0.27 -27.47
C GLU A 67 26.11 0.21 -26.07
N GLY A 68 26.59 -0.42 -24.99
CA GLY A 68 26.43 -0.03 -23.59
C GLY A 68 25.01 0.35 -23.20
N LYS A 69 24.26 -0.57 -22.61
CA LYS A 69 22.91 -0.27 -22.12
C LYS A 69 23.00 0.48 -20.80
N GLU A 70 22.53 1.74 -20.82
CA GLU A 70 22.42 2.54 -19.60
C GLU A 70 21.24 2.07 -18.76
N ILE A 71 21.49 1.69 -17.51
CA ILE A 71 20.47 1.35 -16.53
C ILE A 71 20.38 2.48 -15.51
N ARG A 72 19.17 2.96 -15.27
CA ARG A 72 18.89 3.98 -14.28
C ARG A 72 18.17 3.39 -13.08
N LEU A 73 18.88 3.33 -11.95
CA LEU A 73 18.32 2.88 -10.69
C LEU A 73 17.79 4.09 -9.89
N PRO A 74 16.57 4.02 -9.37
CA PRO A 74 15.97 5.13 -8.66
C PRO A 74 16.66 5.38 -7.32
N SER A 75 16.97 6.63 -7.00
CA SER A 75 17.43 7.03 -5.66
C SER A 75 16.26 7.38 -4.71
N VAL A 76 15.07 7.58 -5.23
CA VAL A 76 13.85 7.87 -4.46
C VAL A 76 12.70 7.03 -4.99
N LEU A 77 12.08 6.26 -4.11
CA LEU A 77 10.88 5.49 -4.42
C LEU A 77 9.69 5.98 -3.61
N LYS A 78 8.53 6.01 -4.25
CA LYS A 78 7.25 6.28 -3.62
C LYS A 78 6.49 4.97 -3.53
N LEU A 79 6.24 4.51 -2.30
CA LEU A 79 5.55 3.27 -2.01
C LEU A 79 4.16 3.58 -1.48
N ASP A 80 3.14 3.02 -2.10
CA ASP A 80 1.77 3.18 -1.61
C ASP A 80 1.53 2.27 -0.41
N LEU A 81 0.84 2.82 0.60
CA LEU A 81 0.47 2.15 1.85
C LEU A 81 -0.96 1.64 1.83
N SER A 82 -1.51 1.41 0.67
CA SER A 82 -2.88 0.93 0.53
C SER A 82 -2.91 -0.49 -0.01
N GLU A 83 -3.77 -1.31 0.57
CA GLU A 83 -4.06 -2.65 0.07
C GLU A 83 -5.48 -2.71 -0.47
N LYS A 84 -5.66 -3.48 -1.55
CA LYS A 84 -6.98 -3.86 -2.00
C LYS A 84 -7.46 -5.03 -1.16
N VAL A 85 -8.58 -4.85 -0.49
CA VAL A 85 -9.23 -5.90 0.28
C VAL A 85 -10.66 -6.09 -0.23
N THR A 86 -11.12 -7.32 -0.21
CA THR A 86 -12.53 -7.62 -0.48
C THR A 86 -13.31 -7.43 0.81
N ILE A 87 -14.24 -6.48 0.80
CA ILE A 87 -15.17 -6.24 1.91
C ILE A 87 -16.56 -6.74 1.54
N LYS A 88 -17.30 -7.20 2.55
CA LYS A 88 -18.71 -7.56 2.40
C LYS A 88 -19.57 -6.39 2.83
N GLU A 89 -20.26 -5.79 1.87
CA GLU A 89 -21.23 -4.75 2.15
C GLU A 89 -22.64 -5.33 2.21
N PRO A 90 -23.43 -4.99 3.25
CA PRO A 90 -24.79 -5.45 3.34
C PRO A 90 -25.68 -4.75 2.30
N ILE A 91 -26.47 -5.54 1.59
CA ILE A 91 -27.49 -5.04 0.67
C ILE A 91 -28.79 -4.86 1.45
N TYR A 92 -29.36 -3.67 1.38
CA TYR A 92 -30.64 -3.35 2.02
C TYR A 92 -31.72 -3.13 0.96
N LYS A 93 -32.90 -3.64 1.26
CA LYS A 93 -34.13 -3.34 0.51
C LYS A 93 -35.06 -2.57 1.41
N GLN A 94 -35.70 -1.54 0.88
CA GLN A 94 -36.76 -0.85 1.58
C GLN A 94 -38.07 -1.58 1.35
N GLU A 95 -38.74 -1.94 2.44
CA GLU A 95 -40.04 -2.57 2.42
C GLU A 95 -41.00 -1.82 3.35
N LEU A 96 -42.25 -1.69 2.90
CA LEU A 96 -43.31 -1.17 3.72
C LEU A 96 -43.80 -2.29 4.67
N VAL A 97 -43.57 -2.10 5.95
CA VAL A 97 -43.95 -3.05 7.00
C VAL A 97 -45.05 -2.44 7.83
N LYS A 98 -46.12 -3.21 8.07
CA LYS A 98 -47.20 -2.79 8.96
C LYS A 98 -46.79 -2.99 10.41
N GLU A 99 -46.70 -1.90 11.14
CA GLU A 99 -46.44 -1.94 12.59
C GLU A 99 -47.60 -1.40 13.39
N LYS A 100 -47.83 -2.04 14.56
CA LYS A 100 -48.80 -1.56 15.51
C LYS A 100 -48.19 -0.48 16.39
N VAL A 101 -48.56 0.76 16.15
CA VAL A 101 -48.12 1.91 16.92
C VAL A 101 -49.15 2.24 18.00
N PRO A 102 -48.71 2.32 19.27
CA PRO A 102 -49.58 2.72 20.34
C PRO A 102 -49.98 4.19 20.21
N TYR A 103 -51.21 4.48 20.56
CA TYR A 103 -51.70 5.85 20.73
C TYR A 103 -52.62 5.95 21.93
N VAL A 104 -52.61 7.11 22.56
CA VAL A 104 -53.49 7.37 23.70
C VAL A 104 -54.90 7.71 23.20
N SER A 105 -55.88 7.10 23.81
CA SER A 105 -57.31 7.39 23.61
C SER A 105 -57.98 7.51 24.98
N PHE A 106 -59.17 8.09 25.03
CA PHE A 106 -59.95 8.16 26.27
C PHE A 106 -61.17 7.27 26.18
N ASN A 107 -61.54 6.64 27.32
CA ASN A 107 -62.74 5.87 27.41
C ASN A 107 -63.97 6.80 27.69
N ASP A 108 -65.13 6.26 27.76
CA ASP A 108 -66.35 7.03 28.01
C ASP A 108 -66.45 7.66 29.43
N LEU A 109 -65.53 7.26 30.33
CA LEU A 109 -65.37 7.80 31.67
C LEU A 109 -64.28 8.86 31.76
N GLY A 110 -63.57 9.12 30.65
CA GLY A 110 -62.50 10.10 30.58
C GLY A 110 -61.10 9.56 30.98
N ASP A 111 -60.95 8.27 31.25
CA ASP A 111 -59.69 7.66 31.59
C ASP A 111 -58.82 7.41 30.34
N GLU A 112 -57.50 7.58 30.47
CA GLU A 112 -56.54 7.30 29.41
C GLU A 112 -56.45 5.78 29.16
N ILE A 113 -56.63 5.39 27.91
CA ILE A 113 -56.42 4.00 27.45
C ILE A 113 -55.47 3.97 26.27
N THR A 114 -54.56 2.99 26.28
CA THR A 114 -53.65 2.77 25.15
C THR A 114 -54.33 1.89 24.12
N LYS A 115 -54.51 2.42 22.93
CA LYS A 115 -54.94 1.68 21.74
C LYS A 115 -53.82 1.55 20.74
N TYR A 116 -53.93 0.61 19.81
CA TYR A 116 -52.97 0.36 18.76
C TYR A 116 -53.61 0.58 17.40
N ARG A 117 -52.85 1.28 16.52
CA ARG A 117 -53.24 1.39 15.10
C ARG A 117 -52.14 0.80 14.25
N GLU A 118 -52.52 0.21 13.12
CA GLU A 118 -51.55 -0.25 12.12
C GLU A 118 -51.12 0.96 11.28
N VAL A 119 -49.78 1.12 11.14
CA VAL A 119 -49.16 2.16 10.33
C VAL A 119 -48.17 1.48 9.41
N GLU A 120 -48.13 1.86 8.14
CA GLU A 120 -47.14 1.41 7.21
C GLU A 120 -45.89 2.26 7.40
N ILE A 121 -44.78 1.59 7.71
CA ILE A 121 -43.47 2.22 7.95
C ILE A 121 -42.47 1.62 6.97
N GLU A 122 -41.67 2.46 6.30
CA GLU A 122 -40.55 2.01 5.49
C GLU A 122 -39.45 1.51 6.38
N LYS A 123 -39.07 0.25 6.20
CA LYS A 123 -37.89 -0.34 6.89
C LYS A 123 -36.86 -0.84 5.90
N SER A 124 -35.60 -0.57 6.22
CA SER A 124 -34.50 -1.15 5.50
C SER A 124 -34.21 -2.55 6.02
N ILE A 125 -34.52 -3.55 5.23
CA ILE A 125 -34.31 -4.97 5.57
C ILE A 125 -33.04 -5.45 4.84
N LYS A 126 -32.11 -6.02 5.60
CA LYS A 126 -30.91 -6.65 5.02
C LYS A 126 -31.32 -7.90 4.26
N ILE A 127 -31.09 -7.91 2.92
CA ILE A 127 -31.46 -9.02 2.05
C ILE A 127 -30.28 -9.89 1.61
N GLY A 128 -29.05 -9.40 1.81
CA GLY A 128 -27.85 -10.12 1.42
C GLY A 128 -26.58 -9.34 1.72
N GLU A 129 -25.49 -9.81 1.15
CA GLU A 129 -24.18 -9.16 1.16
C GLU A 129 -23.62 -9.23 -0.24
N GLU A 130 -22.95 -8.16 -0.68
CA GLU A 130 -22.16 -8.15 -1.90
C GLU A 130 -20.68 -7.98 -1.57
N GLU A 131 -19.81 -8.60 -2.36
CA GLU A 131 -18.38 -8.43 -2.24
C GLU A 131 -17.93 -7.26 -3.10
N LYS A 132 -17.23 -6.30 -2.49
CA LYS A 132 -16.65 -5.15 -3.16
C LYS A 132 -15.17 -5.05 -2.87
N GLU A 133 -14.40 -4.66 -3.88
CA GLU A 133 -13.01 -4.25 -3.65
C GLU A 133 -12.99 -2.86 -3.01
N ALA A 134 -12.35 -2.77 -1.87
CA ALA A 134 -12.06 -1.51 -1.20
C ALA A 134 -10.56 -1.34 -1.01
N THR A 135 -10.09 -0.10 -1.11
CA THR A 135 -8.70 0.24 -0.82
C THR A 135 -8.62 0.72 0.62
N VAL A 136 -7.88 0.00 1.45
CA VAL A 136 -7.71 0.33 2.87
C VAL A 136 -6.26 0.69 3.19
N PRO A 137 -6.01 1.64 4.10
CA PRO A 137 -4.66 1.95 4.56
C PRO A 137 -4.07 0.81 5.38
N THR A 138 -2.84 0.41 5.09
CA THR A 138 -2.14 -0.70 5.76
C THR A 138 -1.22 -0.27 6.90
N TYR A 139 -1.41 0.90 7.48
CA TYR A 139 -0.55 1.44 8.54
C TYR A 139 -0.27 0.49 9.70
N THR A 140 -1.24 -0.33 10.09
CA THR A 140 -1.13 -1.24 11.23
C THR A 140 -0.19 -2.42 10.99
N ALA A 141 -0.08 -2.89 9.77
CA ALA A 141 0.84 -3.98 9.41
C ALA A 141 2.30 -3.50 9.36
N ILE A 142 2.53 -2.24 8.99
CA ILE A 142 3.85 -1.65 8.78
C ILE A 142 4.52 -1.22 10.09
N GLN A 143 3.74 -0.94 11.14
CA GLN A 143 4.28 -0.46 12.43
C GLN A 143 5.24 -1.43 13.11
N LYS A 144 5.19 -2.73 12.79
CA LYS A 144 6.04 -3.75 13.41
C LYS A 144 7.42 -3.85 12.77
N ASP A 145 7.51 -3.70 11.45
CA ASP A 145 8.77 -3.75 10.69
C ASP A 145 8.70 -2.91 9.42
N ILE A 146 8.89 -1.60 9.59
CA ILE A 146 8.88 -0.66 8.47
C ILE A 146 10.03 -0.89 7.49
N PHE A 147 11.21 -1.29 7.99
CA PHE A 147 12.37 -1.51 7.13
C PHE A 147 12.19 -2.76 6.28
N GLY A 148 11.78 -3.88 6.88
CA GLY A 148 11.49 -5.12 6.14
C GLY A 148 10.42 -4.91 5.07
N PHE A 149 9.34 -4.20 5.41
CA PHE A 149 8.32 -3.81 4.43
C PHE A 149 8.92 -2.99 3.28
N CYS A 150 9.70 -1.93 3.58
CA CYS A 150 10.30 -1.10 2.55
C CYS A 150 11.25 -1.89 1.66
N TYR A 151 12.12 -2.73 2.22
CA TYR A 151 13.05 -3.54 1.42
C TYR A 151 12.33 -4.54 0.51
N SER A 152 11.28 -5.19 1.00
CA SER A 152 10.45 -6.08 0.17
C SER A 152 9.85 -5.33 -1.01
N LYS A 153 9.25 -4.15 -0.77
CA LYS A 153 8.64 -3.33 -1.82
C LYS A 153 9.66 -2.72 -2.79
N ILE A 154 10.84 -2.35 -2.31
CA ILE A 154 11.94 -1.88 -3.17
C ILE A 154 12.37 -3.00 -4.10
N LYS A 155 12.56 -4.22 -3.56
CA LYS A 155 12.92 -5.40 -4.35
C LYS A 155 11.88 -5.71 -5.42
N GLU A 156 10.58 -5.72 -5.07
CA GLU A 156 9.49 -5.89 -6.03
C GLU A 156 9.57 -4.86 -7.15
N LYS A 157 9.70 -3.58 -6.81
CA LYS A 157 9.78 -2.48 -7.79
C LYS A 157 11.01 -2.55 -8.69
N LEU A 158 12.15 -2.95 -8.15
CA LEU A 158 13.35 -3.13 -8.94
C LEU A 158 13.22 -4.31 -9.90
N LEU A 159 12.64 -5.42 -9.47
CA LEU A 159 12.40 -6.59 -10.32
C LEU A 159 11.31 -6.35 -11.38
N GLU A 160 10.31 -5.49 -11.10
CA GLU A 160 9.35 -5.04 -12.11
C GLU A 160 10.04 -4.28 -13.25
N SER A 161 11.02 -3.43 -12.91
CA SER A 161 11.75 -2.61 -13.88
C SER A 161 12.91 -3.35 -14.54
N PHE A 162 13.53 -4.27 -13.80
CA PHE A 162 14.74 -4.99 -14.19
C PHE A 162 14.62 -6.48 -13.83
N PRO A 163 13.83 -7.26 -14.57
CA PRO A 163 13.53 -8.68 -14.22
C PRO A 163 14.74 -9.61 -14.20
N TYR A 164 15.85 -9.18 -14.80
CA TYR A 164 17.09 -9.95 -14.88
C TYR A 164 18.03 -9.75 -13.68
N LEU A 165 17.71 -8.84 -12.76
CA LEU A 165 18.55 -8.60 -11.59
C LEU A 165 18.42 -9.73 -10.57
N GLU A 166 19.56 -10.26 -10.14
CA GLU A 166 19.62 -11.11 -8.95
C GLU A 166 19.79 -10.25 -7.71
N ILE A 167 18.73 -10.13 -6.90
CA ILE A 167 18.72 -9.28 -5.72
C ILE A 167 18.68 -10.14 -4.45
N LYS A 168 19.68 -9.99 -3.59
CA LYS A 168 19.80 -10.65 -2.29
C LYS A 168 19.65 -9.64 -1.16
N GLU A 169 18.92 -10.02 -0.12
CA GLU A 169 18.86 -9.27 1.14
C GLU A 169 20.06 -9.65 2.02
N VAL A 170 20.79 -8.63 2.54
CA VAL A 170 22.03 -8.78 3.32
C VAL A 170 22.10 -7.83 4.52
#